data_3800c85b2ab3cd68a65aa2be99287018
#
_entry.id   3800c85b2ab3cd68a65aa2be99287018
#
_cell.length_a   1.000
_cell.length_b   1.000
_cell.length_c   1.000
_cell.angle_alpha   90.00
_cell.angle_beta   90.00
_cell.angle_gamma   90.00
#
_symmetry.space_group_name_H-M   'P 1'
#
loop_
_entity.id
_entity.type
_entity.pdbx_description
1 polymer ?
#
loop_
_entity_poly.entity_id
_entity_poly.type
_entity_poly.pdbx_seq_one_letter_code
_entity_poly.pdbx_strand_id
1 'polypeptide(L)'
;RDANRGGCSQSCRWKYELFDMPFGTERRSKTSEGEVEEEFSMSAVDMSMIEHIPELIENGVDSFKIEGRMKSIHYVSTVANVYKKAVDSYMEDPENYVCQQEWIDELWKVAQRELATGFYYNTPSENEQLFGERRKIPQYKFVGEVIAYNEKTQVATIRQRKIGRAHV
;
A
#
# COMPACT_ATOMS: atom_id res chain seq x y z
N ARG A 1 14.78 -14.43 -13.34
CA ARG A 1 14.02 -14.69 -12.11
C ARG A 1 12.65 -15.25 -12.46
N ASP A 2 12.14 -16.19 -11.68
CA ASP A 2 10.86 -16.82 -11.92
C ASP A 2 9.77 -16.12 -11.11
N ALA A 3 9.03 -15.22 -11.76
CA ALA A 3 7.97 -14.43 -11.13
C ALA A 3 6.82 -15.32 -10.59
N ASN A 4 6.55 -16.44 -11.24
CA ASN A 4 5.50 -17.39 -10.83
C ASN A 4 5.81 -18.05 -9.47
N ARG A 5 7.10 -18.11 -9.12
CA ARG A 5 7.59 -18.64 -7.85
C ARG A 5 7.98 -17.54 -6.85
N GLY A 6 7.46 -16.34 -7.01
CA GLY A 6 7.74 -15.20 -6.14
C GLY A 6 9.04 -14.46 -6.43
N GLY A 7 9.79 -14.86 -7.45
CA GLY A 7 11.05 -14.22 -7.85
C GLY A 7 10.90 -12.97 -8.71
N CYS A 8 9.94 -12.10 -8.40
CA CYS A 8 9.71 -10.87 -9.14
C CYS A 8 10.95 -9.97 -9.13
N SER A 9 11.36 -9.47 -10.31
CA SER A 9 12.46 -8.51 -10.45
C SER A 9 12.07 -7.09 -10.09
N GLN A 10 10.77 -6.83 -9.88
CA GLN A 10 10.20 -5.50 -9.62
C GLN A 10 10.56 -4.46 -10.69
N SER A 11 10.60 -4.87 -11.96
CA SER A 11 10.94 -3.98 -13.07
C SER A 11 10.01 -2.76 -13.16
N CYS A 12 8.72 -2.91 -12.78
CA CYS A 12 7.80 -1.78 -12.67
C CYS A 12 8.26 -0.69 -11.68
N ARG A 13 9.24 -0.97 -10.84
CA ARG A 13 9.78 -0.05 -9.82
C ARG A 13 11.18 0.44 -10.14
N TRP A 14 11.68 0.13 -11.33
CA TRP A 14 12.96 0.66 -11.79
C TRP A 14 12.77 2.10 -12.25
N LYS A 15 13.86 2.83 -12.28
CA LYS A 15 13.95 4.16 -12.86
C LYS A 15 14.02 4.02 -14.38
N TYR A 16 13.19 4.77 -15.08
CA TYR A 16 13.17 4.82 -16.52
C TYR A 16 13.40 6.26 -16.96
N GLU A 17 14.14 6.42 -18.04
CA GLU A 17 14.22 7.68 -18.76
C GLU A 17 13.14 7.66 -19.86
N LEU A 18 12.41 8.75 -20.01
CA LEU A 18 11.44 8.93 -21.08
C LEU A 18 12.14 9.54 -22.29
N PHE A 19 11.92 8.94 -23.44
CA PHE A 19 12.40 9.45 -24.71
C PHE A 19 11.20 9.76 -25.60
N ASP A 20 11.14 10.96 -26.15
CA ASP A 20 10.22 11.27 -27.24
C ASP A 20 10.71 10.56 -28.50
N MET A 21 9.96 9.57 -28.95
CA MET A 21 10.20 8.84 -30.18
C MET A 21 9.18 9.24 -31.26
N PRO A 22 9.41 10.26 -32.06
CA PRO A 22 8.70 10.37 -33.33
C PRO A 22 9.29 9.35 -34.29
N PHE A 23 8.50 8.37 -34.71
CA PHE A 23 8.78 7.33 -35.69
C PHE A 23 10.23 7.28 -36.19
N GLY A 24 11.08 6.48 -35.54
CA GLY A 24 12.39 6.07 -36.06
C GLY A 24 13.59 6.96 -35.73
N THR A 25 13.46 7.96 -34.87
CA THR A 25 14.62 8.74 -34.40
C THR A 25 14.61 8.86 -32.88
N GLU A 26 15.65 8.32 -32.23
CA GLU A 26 15.88 8.55 -30.80
C GLU A 26 16.21 10.05 -30.59
N ARG A 27 15.33 10.76 -29.90
CA ARG A 27 15.67 12.07 -29.32
C ARG A 27 15.80 11.93 -27.84
N ARG A 28 17.02 12.09 -27.33
CA ARG A 28 17.19 12.41 -25.90
C ARG A 28 16.59 13.79 -25.67
N SER A 29 15.61 13.89 -24.79
CA SER A 29 15.23 15.19 -24.25
C SER A 29 16.45 15.69 -23.46
N LYS A 30 17.14 16.69 -24.00
CA LYS A 30 18.13 17.43 -23.22
C LYS A 30 17.32 18.40 -22.38
N THR A 31 17.14 18.09 -21.10
CA THR A 31 16.77 19.11 -20.14
C THR A 31 17.85 20.18 -20.11
N SER A 32 17.42 21.42 -20.14
CA SER A 32 18.27 22.57 -19.86
C SER A 32 18.89 22.40 -18.48
N GLU A 33 20.17 22.69 -18.35
CA GLU A 33 20.94 22.58 -17.09
C GLU A 33 20.17 23.28 -15.95
N GLY A 34 19.68 22.50 -14.97
CA GLY A 34 19.06 22.99 -13.76
C GLY A 34 17.68 22.44 -13.40
N GLU A 35 16.96 21.79 -14.29
CA GLU A 35 15.70 21.11 -13.94
C GLU A 35 15.98 19.65 -13.61
N VAL A 36 15.65 19.25 -12.37
CA VAL A 36 15.65 17.84 -11.96
C VAL A 36 14.46 17.20 -12.67
N GLU A 37 14.72 16.39 -13.71
CA GLU A 37 13.68 15.55 -14.29
C GLU A 37 13.12 14.63 -13.20
N GLU A 38 11.80 14.68 -13.00
CA GLU A 38 11.13 13.72 -12.15
C GLU A 38 11.33 12.31 -12.73
N GLU A 39 11.97 11.46 -11.95
CA GLU A 39 12.24 10.09 -12.37
C GLU A 39 10.94 9.35 -12.60
N PHE A 40 10.71 8.85 -13.80
CA PHE A 40 9.57 8.05 -14.14
C PHE A 40 9.71 6.61 -13.59
N SER A 41 8.65 6.07 -13.03
CA SER A 41 8.53 4.65 -12.76
C SER A 41 7.17 4.14 -13.24
N MET A 42 7.10 2.87 -13.63
CA MET A 42 5.83 2.24 -14.03
C MET A 42 4.97 1.84 -12.81
N SER A 43 5.31 2.31 -11.62
CA SER A 43 4.56 2.04 -10.41
C SER A 43 3.40 3.01 -10.27
N ALA A 44 2.21 2.47 -10.09
CA ALA A 44 1.06 3.24 -9.65
C ALA A 44 1.04 3.38 -8.13
N VAL A 45 0.21 4.28 -7.61
CA VAL A 45 -0.20 4.33 -6.20
C VAL A 45 -0.89 3.02 -5.80
N ASP A 46 -0.90 2.69 -4.51
CA ASP A 46 -1.57 1.48 -4.04
C ASP A 46 -3.11 1.71 -4.03
N MET A 47 -3.89 0.70 -4.40
CA MET A 47 -5.35 0.80 -4.41
C MET A 47 -5.92 0.49 -3.03
N SER A 48 -6.83 1.36 -2.54
CA SER A 48 -7.63 1.13 -1.34
C SER A 48 -9.09 1.49 -1.60
N MET A 49 -9.99 0.57 -1.22
CA MET A 49 -11.44 0.73 -1.35
C MET A 49 -12.12 0.71 0.02
N ILE A 50 -11.40 1.03 1.09
CA ILE A 50 -11.92 0.94 2.46
C ILE A 50 -13.14 1.82 2.73
N GLU A 51 -13.19 2.98 2.09
CA GLU A 51 -14.30 3.93 2.23
C GLU A 51 -15.53 3.53 1.39
N HIS A 52 -15.37 2.54 0.50
CA HIS A 52 -16.36 2.12 -0.49
C HIS A 52 -16.84 0.67 -0.31
N ILE A 53 -16.74 0.15 0.91
CA ILE A 53 -17.21 -1.20 1.24
C ILE A 53 -18.69 -1.40 0.94
N PRO A 54 -19.60 -0.45 1.30
CA PRO A 54 -21.01 -0.56 0.94
C PRO A 54 -21.23 -0.75 -0.55
N GLU A 55 -20.68 0.14 -1.38
CA GLU A 55 -20.87 0.11 -2.83
C GLU A 55 -20.36 -1.20 -3.45
N LEU A 56 -19.25 -1.75 -2.95
CA LEU A 56 -18.72 -3.01 -3.45
C LEU A 56 -19.66 -4.18 -3.12
N ILE A 57 -20.18 -4.26 -1.90
CA ILE A 57 -21.08 -5.33 -1.46
C ILE A 57 -22.43 -5.22 -2.19
N GLU A 58 -23.01 -4.03 -2.28
CA GLU A 58 -24.27 -3.77 -2.96
C GLU A 58 -24.22 -4.08 -4.46
N ASN A 59 -23.07 -3.89 -5.09
CA ASN A 59 -22.82 -4.28 -6.48
C ASN A 59 -22.44 -5.75 -6.66
N GLY A 60 -22.57 -6.58 -5.63
CA GLY A 60 -22.45 -8.04 -5.71
C GLY A 60 -21.02 -8.57 -5.67
N VAL A 61 -20.10 -7.87 -5.01
CA VAL A 61 -18.75 -8.39 -4.78
C VAL A 61 -18.78 -9.40 -3.62
N ASP A 62 -18.60 -10.67 -3.92
CA ASP A 62 -18.66 -11.77 -2.93
C ASP A 62 -17.39 -11.89 -2.09
N SER A 63 -16.23 -11.44 -2.58
CA SER A 63 -14.97 -11.55 -1.85
C SER A 63 -13.96 -10.49 -2.23
N PHE A 64 -13.14 -10.09 -1.26
CA PHE A 64 -12.05 -9.14 -1.45
C PHE A 64 -10.70 -9.85 -1.46
N LYS A 65 -9.89 -9.61 -2.49
CA LYS A 65 -8.52 -10.09 -2.55
C LYS A 65 -7.55 -9.00 -2.13
N ILE A 66 -6.84 -9.24 -1.03
CA ILE A 66 -5.78 -8.35 -0.54
C ILE A 66 -4.44 -8.84 -1.09
N GLU A 67 -3.73 -7.99 -1.84
CA GLU A 67 -2.39 -8.30 -2.34
C GLU A 67 -1.33 -7.93 -1.31
N GLY A 68 -0.62 -8.93 -0.85
CA GLY A 68 0.40 -8.76 0.19
C GLY A 68 1.61 -9.67 0.02
N ARG A 69 1.77 -10.37 -1.13
CA ARG A 69 2.85 -11.36 -1.33
C ARG A 69 4.25 -10.81 -1.04
N MET A 70 4.50 -9.57 -1.42
CA MET A 70 5.80 -8.90 -1.20
C MET A 70 5.81 -7.98 0.02
N LYS A 71 4.76 -8.03 0.83
CA LYS A 71 4.61 -7.21 2.02
C LYS A 71 4.97 -7.99 3.28
N SER A 72 5.14 -7.28 4.41
CA SER A 72 5.38 -7.93 5.71
C SER A 72 4.10 -8.56 6.26
N ILE A 73 4.25 -9.52 7.16
CA ILE A 73 3.12 -10.10 7.91
C ILE A 73 2.33 -9.00 8.64
N HIS A 74 3.02 -8.02 9.21
CA HIS A 74 2.38 -6.87 9.86
C HIS A 74 1.46 -6.11 8.89
N TYR A 75 1.93 -5.81 7.68
CA TYR A 75 1.10 -5.17 6.66
C TYR A 75 -0.16 -6.00 6.37
N VAL A 76 0.02 -7.28 6.06
CA VAL A 76 -1.11 -8.17 5.71
C VAL A 76 -2.10 -8.27 6.86
N SER A 77 -1.62 -8.43 8.09
CA SER A 77 -2.47 -8.54 9.29
C SER A 77 -3.27 -7.26 9.54
N THR A 78 -2.62 -6.09 9.42
CA THR A 78 -3.29 -4.80 9.62
C THR A 78 -4.35 -4.57 8.55
N VAL A 79 -4.01 -4.74 7.28
CA VAL A 79 -4.97 -4.54 6.18
C VAL A 79 -6.14 -5.51 6.28
N ALA A 80 -5.88 -6.80 6.50
CA ALA A 80 -6.95 -7.80 6.63
C ALA A 80 -7.86 -7.51 7.82
N ASN A 81 -7.31 -7.11 8.97
CA ASN A 81 -8.09 -6.77 10.15
C ASN A 81 -8.98 -5.53 9.92
N VAL A 82 -8.44 -4.49 9.28
CA VAL A 82 -9.20 -3.27 8.98
C VAL A 82 -10.35 -3.56 8.03
N TYR A 83 -10.08 -4.25 6.91
CA TYR A 83 -11.13 -4.59 5.95
C TYR A 83 -12.18 -5.54 6.57
N LYS A 84 -11.75 -6.49 7.39
CA LYS A 84 -12.69 -7.35 8.11
C LYS A 84 -13.62 -6.55 9.02
N LYS A 85 -13.08 -5.63 9.82
CA LYS A 85 -13.90 -4.77 10.69
C LYS A 85 -14.89 -3.92 9.90
N ALA A 86 -14.47 -3.35 8.78
CA ALA A 86 -15.34 -2.55 7.93
C ALA A 86 -16.48 -3.38 7.34
N VAL A 87 -16.17 -4.56 6.80
CA VAL A 87 -17.18 -5.49 6.27
C VAL A 87 -18.13 -5.97 7.37
N ASP A 88 -17.60 -6.42 8.51
CA ASP A 88 -18.42 -6.89 9.62
C ASP A 88 -19.37 -5.77 10.11
N SER A 89 -18.87 -4.55 10.27
CA SER A 89 -19.66 -3.40 10.69
C SER A 89 -20.78 -3.05 9.70
N TYR A 90 -20.48 -3.10 8.38
CA TYR A 90 -21.50 -2.89 7.37
C TYR A 90 -22.56 -4.00 7.38
N MET A 91 -22.14 -5.25 7.49
CA MET A 91 -23.06 -6.39 7.51
C MET A 91 -23.94 -6.42 8.77
N GLU A 92 -23.46 -5.87 9.89
CA GLU A 92 -24.21 -5.79 11.14
C GLU A 92 -25.28 -4.69 11.10
N ASP A 93 -24.95 -3.52 10.60
CA ASP A 93 -25.87 -2.37 10.49
C ASP A 93 -25.62 -1.53 9.22
N PRO A 94 -26.17 -1.98 8.07
CA PRO A 94 -25.97 -1.28 6.80
C PRO A 94 -26.52 0.15 6.78
N GLU A 95 -27.62 0.41 7.50
CA GLU A 95 -28.30 1.72 7.46
C GLU A 95 -27.50 2.81 8.21
N ASN A 96 -26.77 2.42 9.24
CA ASN A 96 -25.98 3.36 10.05
C ASN A 96 -24.46 3.20 9.85
N TYR A 97 -24.05 2.48 8.82
CA TYR A 97 -22.63 2.28 8.56
C TYR A 97 -21.90 3.60 8.27
N VAL A 98 -20.77 3.78 8.92
CA VAL A 98 -19.82 4.88 8.64
C VAL A 98 -18.41 4.31 8.65
N CYS A 99 -17.66 4.56 7.58
CA CYS A 99 -16.25 4.23 7.56
C CYS A 99 -15.51 5.04 8.64
N GLN A 100 -14.91 4.34 9.61
CA GLN A 100 -14.26 4.98 10.73
C GLN A 100 -12.91 5.57 10.31
N GLN A 101 -12.63 6.81 10.71
CA GLN A 101 -11.33 7.46 10.43
C GLN A 101 -10.15 6.64 10.98
N GLU A 102 -10.33 5.96 12.11
CA GLU A 102 -9.32 5.08 12.70
C GLU A 102 -8.89 3.97 11.73
N TRP A 103 -9.80 3.43 10.92
CA TRP A 103 -9.47 2.38 9.94
C TRP A 103 -8.59 2.93 8.81
N ILE A 104 -8.91 4.12 8.34
CA ILE A 104 -8.11 4.83 7.33
C ILE A 104 -6.71 5.10 7.90
N ASP A 105 -6.62 5.61 9.11
CA ASP A 105 -5.36 5.91 9.80
C ASP A 105 -4.49 4.66 10.00
N GLU A 106 -5.09 3.52 10.35
CA GLU A 106 -4.38 2.23 10.47
C GLU A 106 -3.79 1.78 9.14
N LEU A 107 -4.52 1.94 8.03
CA LEU A 107 -3.99 1.64 6.69
C LEU A 107 -2.80 2.54 6.35
N TRP A 108 -2.88 3.85 6.66
CA TRP A 108 -1.79 4.78 6.43
C TRP A 108 -0.53 4.46 7.24
N LYS A 109 -0.65 3.87 8.43
CA LYS A 109 0.50 3.45 9.25
C LYS A 109 1.36 2.38 8.57
N VAL A 110 0.76 1.54 7.74
CA VAL A 110 1.44 0.43 7.04
C VAL A 110 1.61 0.70 5.55
N ALA A 111 0.94 1.69 4.98
CA ALA A 111 1.05 2.07 3.58
C ALA A 111 2.49 2.50 3.23
N GLN A 112 2.98 1.99 2.12
CA GLN A 112 4.31 2.33 1.59
C GLN A 112 4.22 3.27 0.38
N ARG A 113 3.01 3.59 -0.05
CA ARG A 113 2.66 4.46 -1.17
C ARG A 113 1.39 5.22 -0.84
N GLU A 114 1.10 6.21 -1.62
CA GLU A 114 -0.21 6.85 -1.58
C GLU A 114 -1.31 5.86 -1.95
N LEU A 115 -2.51 6.13 -1.48
CA LEU A 115 -3.69 5.30 -1.69
C LEU A 115 -4.66 6.02 -2.62
N ALA A 116 -5.23 5.30 -3.56
CA ALA A 116 -6.25 5.79 -4.48
C ALA A 116 -7.28 4.70 -4.76
N THR A 117 -8.37 5.05 -5.40
CA THR A 117 -9.44 4.11 -5.77
C THR A 117 -9.19 3.40 -7.12
N GLY A 118 -8.06 3.65 -7.77
CA GLY A 118 -7.73 3.08 -9.07
C GLY A 118 -8.73 3.53 -10.15
N PHE A 119 -9.30 2.56 -10.89
CA PHE A 119 -10.22 2.82 -12.01
C PHE A 119 -11.70 2.90 -11.60
N TYR A 120 -12.04 2.79 -10.31
CA TYR A 120 -13.45 2.64 -9.89
C TYR A 120 -14.28 3.90 -10.13
N TYR A 121 -13.72 5.07 -9.93
CA TYR A 121 -14.46 6.34 -10.03
C TYR A 121 -13.99 7.25 -11.16
N ASN A 122 -12.72 7.10 -11.57
CA ASN A 122 -12.13 7.96 -12.60
C ASN A 122 -11.29 7.15 -13.58
N THR A 123 -11.09 7.69 -14.78
CA THR A 123 -10.02 7.22 -15.66
C THR A 123 -8.70 7.68 -15.04
N PRO A 124 -7.77 6.76 -14.73
CA PRO A 124 -6.47 7.12 -14.20
C PRO A 124 -5.71 8.09 -15.10
N SER A 125 -5.05 9.04 -14.46
CA SER A 125 -4.23 10.06 -15.06
C SER A 125 -2.77 9.91 -14.61
N GLU A 126 -1.97 10.91 -14.88
CA GLU A 126 -0.61 11.01 -14.34
C GLU A 126 -0.58 11.06 -12.80
N ASN A 127 -1.65 11.52 -12.16
CA ASN A 127 -1.74 11.63 -10.69
C ASN A 127 -1.76 10.26 -9.98
N GLU A 128 -2.13 9.19 -10.68
CA GLU A 128 -2.11 7.83 -10.15
C GLU A 128 -0.77 7.12 -10.37
N GLN A 129 0.19 7.79 -11.04
CA GLN A 129 1.55 7.31 -11.20
C GLN A 129 2.45 7.86 -10.08
N LEU A 130 3.46 7.08 -9.72
CA LEU A 130 4.48 7.53 -8.77
C LEU A 130 5.63 8.20 -9.53
N PHE A 131 5.73 9.50 -9.39
CA PHE A 131 6.88 10.29 -9.82
C PHE A 131 7.79 10.58 -8.63
N GLY A 132 9.11 10.59 -8.82
CA GLY A 132 10.07 10.92 -7.77
C GLY A 132 10.20 9.88 -6.66
N GLU A 133 9.87 10.22 -5.44
CA GLU A 133 10.00 9.32 -4.28
C GLU A 133 9.09 8.09 -4.39
N ARG A 134 9.72 6.93 -4.49
CA ARG A 134 9.05 5.65 -4.78
C ARG A 134 8.45 4.96 -3.58
N ARG A 135 8.78 5.41 -2.37
CA ARG A 135 8.31 4.82 -1.12
C ARG A 135 8.09 5.89 -0.08
N LYS A 136 6.87 6.00 0.36
CA LYS A 136 6.60 6.62 1.65
C LYS A 136 7.21 5.71 2.72
N ILE A 137 8.11 6.25 3.55
CA ILE A 137 8.65 5.48 4.69
C ILE A 137 7.54 5.42 5.73
N PRO A 138 7.06 4.23 6.11
CA PRO A 138 6.04 4.13 7.15
C PRO A 138 6.53 4.81 8.42
N GLN A 139 5.67 5.62 9.03
CA GLN A 139 5.99 6.32 10.27
C GLN A 139 6.19 5.35 11.45
N TYR A 140 5.64 4.14 11.32
CA TYR A 140 5.68 3.10 12.34
C TYR A 140 6.59 1.95 11.92
N LYS A 141 7.34 1.41 12.88
CA LYS A 141 8.21 0.25 12.67
C LYS A 141 7.63 -0.95 13.39
N PHE A 142 7.53 -2.06 12.69
CA PHE A 142 7.20 -3.33 13.32
C PHE A 142 8.38 -3.83 14.17
N VAL A 143 8.19 -3.85 15.48
CA VAL A 143 9.24 -4.23 16.44
C VAL A 143 9.08 -5.64 16.97
N GLY A 144 7.85 -6.17 17.03
CA GLY A 144 7.60 -7.49 17.57
C GLY A 144 6.11 -7.86 17.56
N GLU A 145 5.84 -9.04 18.06
CA GLU A 145 4.54 -9.69 18.13
C GLU A 145 4.23 -10.05 19.59
N VAL A 146 3.09 -9.64 20.11
CA VAL A 146 2.64 -10.07 21.43
C VAL A 146 2.17 -11.51 21.33
N ILE A 147 2.84 -12.43 22.03
CA ILE A 147 2.52 -13.88 22.02
C ILE A 147 1.73 -14.33 23.25
N ALA A 148 1.77 -13.56 24.33
CA ALA A 148 0.97 -13.79 25.51
C ALA A 148 0.79 -12.50 26.31
N TYR A 149 -0.31 -12.39 27.02
CA TYR A 149 -0.59 -11.30 27.93
C TYR A 149 -1.16 -11.84 29.23
N ASN A 150 -0.63 -11.40 30.37
CA ASN A 150 -1.14 -11.75 31.68
C ASN A 150 -1.90 -10.55 32.26
N GLU A 151 -3.22 -10.65 32.29
CA GLU A 151 -4.10 -9.57 32.77
C GLU A 151 -3.87 -9.20 34.23
N LYS A 152 -3.51 -10.17 35.08
CA LYS A 152 -3.32 -9.93 36.54
C LYS A 152 -2.04 -9.12 36.82
N THR A 153 -0.98 -9.40 36.07
CA THR A 153 0.31 -8.72 36.23
C THR A 153 0.52 -7.58 35.23
N GLN A 154 -0.37 -7.44 34.25
CA GLN A 154 -0.27 -6.50 33.12
C GLN A 154 1.04 -6.62 32.36
N VAL A 155 1.58 -7.85 32.29
CA VAL A 155 2.84 -8.15 31.59
C VAL A 155 2.55 -8.84 30.28
N ALA A 156 3.10 -8.28 29.18
CA ALA A 156 3.09 -8.88 27.85
C ALA A 156 4.40 -9.63 27.57
N THR A 157 4.30 -10.83 27.01
CA THR A 157 5.43 -11.54 26.42
C THR A 157 5.48 -11.21 24.94
N ILE A 158 6.62 -10.64 24.48
CA ILE A 158 6.76 -10.16 23.10
C ILE A 158 7.84 -10.99 22.39
N ARG A 159 7.50 -11.52 21.21
CA ARG A 159 8.48 -12.08 20.27
C ARG A 159 9.05 -10.94 19.45
N GLN A 160 10.29 -10.56 19.77
CA GLN A 160 11.01 -9.53 19.02
C GLN A 160 11.30 -9.97 17.58
N ARG A 161 11.07 -9.10 16.60
CA ARG A 161 11.35 -9.35 15.18
C ARG A 161 12.50 -8.51 14.64
N LYS A 162 12.56 -7.24 15.00
CA LYS A 162 13.63 -6.35 14.53
C LYS A 162 13.80 -5.21 15.53
N ILE A 163 14.80 -5.30 16.39
CA ILE A 163 15.28 -4.15 17.15
C ILE A 163 16.60 -3.71 16.51
N GLY A 164 16.75 -2.41 16.26
CA GLY A 164 18.03 -1.85 15.87
C GLY A 164 19.11 -2.28 16.89
N ARG A 165 20.33 -2.47 16.43
CA ARG A 165 21.46 -2.72 17.34
C ARG A 165 21.46 -1.62 18.38
N ALA A 166 21.31 -1.98 19.66
CA ALA A 166 21.69 -1.10 20.73
C ALA A 166 23.17 -0.79 20.51
N HIS A 167 23.51 0.45 20.26
CA HIS A 167 24.90 0.87 20.39
C HIS A 167 25.21 0.82 21.89
N VAL A 168 25.95 -0.21 22.28
CA VAL A 168 26.65 -0.26 23.57
C VAL A 168 27.87 0.65 23.45
#